data_bf0935cc41aaac4114c602a018e1d68f
#
_entry.id   bf0935cc41aaac4114c602a018e1d68f
#
_cell.length_a   1.000
_cell.length_b   1.000
_cell.length_c   1.000
_cell.angle_alpha   90.00
_cell.angle_beta   90.00
_cell.angle_gamma   90.00
#
_symmetry.space_group_name_H-M   'P 1'
#
loop_
_entity.id
_entity.type
_entity.pdbx_description
1 polymer ?
#
loop_
_entity_poly.entity_id
_entity_poly.type
_entity_poly.pdbx_seq_one_letter_code
_entity_poly.pdbx_strand_id
1 'polypeptide(L)'
;MVLVEMIALLNTSEMPLHSSINRMYLIVSSQIRDVSEVLSGGDKSLLSDSDEREKEIDALRLLLERQVGQILESASIETSFGINRWEASELSNIVRIFERIGDHCYIISNLCLEQDIPEILTPRKVPASVIPTWQKSIKSLIANLKRRKIKEIQESKLEIQKAVRSLDEFEEGLWTSEMTATDALFFDKLSESMRRILAYTLDMAEVLINIQTHRESIEEDY
;
A
#
# COMPACT_ATOMS: atom_id res chain seq x y z
N MET A 1 -15.47 2.63 -26.21
CA MET A 1 -15.49 1.30 -26.88
C MET A 1 -14.11 0.67 -27.04
N VAL A 2 -13.03 1.45 -27.11
CA VAL A 2 -11.64 0.96 -27.23
C VAL A 2 -11.12 0.30 -25.94
N LEU A 3 -11.54 0.75 -24.76
CA LEU A 3 -11.08 0.23 -23.46
C LEU A 3 -11.56 -1.21 -23.17
N VAL A 4 -12.73 -1.60 -23.71
CA VAL A 4 -13.31 -2.93 -23.49
C VAL A 4 -12.60 -4.00 -24.32
N GLU A 5 -12.08 -3.65 -25.50
CA GLU A 5 -11.33 -4.59 -26.36
C GLU A 5 -9.92 -4.86 -25.84
N MET A 6 -9.24 -3.88 -25.23
CA MET A 6 -7.93 -4.09 -24.63
C MET A 6 -7.96 -5.03 -23.42
N ILE A 7 -9.03 -5.03 -22.65
CA ILE A 7 -9.21 -5.90 -21.47
C ILE A 7 -9.45 -7.36 -21.87
N ALA A 8 -10.02 -7.62 -23.05
CA ALA A 8 -10.25 -8.97 -23.57
C ALA A 8 -8.98 -9.66 -24.10
N LEU A 9 -7.92 -8.91 -24.40
CA LEU A 9 -6.66 -9.41 -24.95
C LEU A 9 -5.61 -9.79 -23.87
N LEU A 10 -5.81 -9.38 -22.62
CA LEU A 10 -4.95 -9.84 -21.53
C LEU A 10 -5.35 -11.27 -21.15
N ASN A 11 -4.56 -12.24 -21.62
CA ASN A 11 -4.67 -13.60 -21.17
C ASN A 11 -4.34 -13.64 -19.67
N THR A 12 -5.36 -13.82 -18.85
CA THR A 12 -5.25 -13.76 -17.39
C THR A 12 -4.27 -14.80 -16.83
N SER A 13 -3.96 -15.85 -17.59
CA SER A 13 -2.96 -16.88 -17.23
C SER A 13 -1.50 -16.45 -17.40
N GLU A 14 -1.23 -15.36 -18.11
CA GLU A 14 0.15 -14.93 -18.43
C GLU A 14 0.81 -14.05 -17.35
N MET A 15 0.04 -13.46 -16.42
CA MET A 15 0.58 -12.66 -15.32
C MET A 15 0.35 -13.34 -13.98
N PRO A 16 1.37 -13.91 -13.33
CA PRO A 16 1.22 -14.49 -11.99
C PRO A 16 0.73 -13.46 -10.98
N LEU A 17 -0.25 -13.82 -10.12
CA LEU A 17 -0.82 -12.98 -9.07
C LEU A 17 0.25 -12.21 -8.27
N HIS A 18 1.30 -12.91 -7.83
CA HIS A 18 2.40 -12.31 -7.09
C HIS A 18 3.17 -11.23 -7.86
N SER A 19 3.28 -11.35 -9.19
CA SER A 19 3.95 -10.35 -10.03
C SER A 19 3.13 -9.09 -10.13
N SER A 20 1.83 -9.20 -10.28
CA SER A 20 0.90 -8.05 -10.33
C SER A 20 0.81 -7.35 -8.97
N ILE A 21 0.75 -8.10 -7.86
CA ILE A 21 0.83 -7.52 -6.51
C ILE A 21 2.16 -6.77 -6.31
N ASN A 22 3.27 -7.36 -6.75
CA ASN A 22 4.57 -6.69 -6.68
C ASN A 22 4.61 -5.43 -7.55
N ARG A 23 3.92 -5.40 -8.69
CA ARG A 23 3.78 -4.19 -9.52
C ARG A 23 3.03 -3.08 -8.78
N MET A 24 1.89 -3.39 -8.12
CA MET A 24 1.18 -2.43 -7.27
C MET A 24 2.08 -1.87 -6.17
N TYR A 25 2.84 -2.74 -5.48
CA TYR A 25 3.83 -2.31 -4.49
C TYR A 25 4.86 -1.33 -5.07
N LEU A 26 5.40 -1.60 -6.25
CA LEU A 26 6.40 -0.72 -6.89
C LEU A 26 5.81 0.66 -7.22
N ILE A 27 4.56 0.72 -7.68
CA ILE A 27 3.87 1.97 -7.98
C ILE A 27 3.71 2.81 -6.71
N VAL A 28 3.09 2.25 -5.65
CA VAL A 28 2.87 3.00 -4.40
C VAL A 28 4.19 3.39 -3.72
N SER A 29 5.21 2.53 -3.77
CA SER A 29 6.53 2.82 -3.20
C SER A 29 7.27 3.92 -3.95
N SER A 30 7.11 3.99 -5.27
CA SER A 30 7.64 5.07 -6.09
C SER A 30 6.92 6.38 -5.77
N GLN A 31 5.59 6.37 -5.74
CA GLN A 31 4.78 7.56 -5.50
C GLN A 31 5.07 8.19 -4.14
N ILE A 32 5.10 7.39 -3.06
CA ILE A 32 5.39 7.92 -1.72
C ILE A 32 6.85 8.40 -1.57
N ARG A 33 7.79 7.82 -2.32
CA ARG A 33 9.17 8.32 -2.39
C ARG A 33 9.19 9.71 -3.03
N ASP A 34 8.50 9.91 -4.15
CA ASP A 34 8.43 11.18 -4.86
C ASP A 34 7.72 12.23 -3.98
N VAL A 35 6.63 11.85 -3.27
CA VAL A 35 6.01 12.67 -2.21
C VAL A 35 7.04 13.08 -1.15
N SER A 36 7.82 12.14 -0.62
CA SER A 36 8.83 12.44 0.40
C SER A 36 9.89 13.42 -0.08
N GLU A 37 10.28 13.34 -1.34
CA GLU A 37 11.23 14.27 -1.96
C GLU A 37 10.62 15.67 -2.10
N VAL A 38 9.38 15.77 -2.57
CA VAL A 38 8.65 17.05 -2.68
C VAL A 38 8.43 17.68 -1.30
N LEU A 39 8.03 16.92 -0.28
CA LEU A 39 7.92 17.39 1.11
C LEU A 39 9.26 17.86 1.69
N SER A 40 10.37 17.45 1.10
CA SER A 40 11.73 17.86 1.47
C SER A 40 12.25 19.06 0.66
N GLY A 41 11.39 19.68 -0.15
CA GLY A 41 11.73 20.83 -1.00
C GLY A 41 12.13 20.46 -2.44
N GLY A 42 11.90 19.23 -2.87
CA GLY A 42 12.08 18.80 -4.27
C GLY A 42 11.02 19.36 -5.22
N ASP A 43 11.23 19.14 -6.52
CA ASP A 43 10.36 19.66 -7.59
C ASP A 43 9.01 18.93 -7.59
N LYS A 44 7.91 19.69 -7.52
CA LYS A 44 6.53 19.19 -7.61
C LYS A 44 6.22 18.43 -8.92
N SER A 45 7.00 18.65 -9.98
CA SER A 45 6.87 17.90 -11.24
C SER A 45 7.07 16.38 -11.09
N LEU A 46 7.73 15.92 -10.02
CA LEU A 46 7.84 14.50 -9.66
C LEU A 46 6.48 13.83 -9.42
N LEU A 47 5.44 14.61 -9.11
CA LEU A 47 4.09 14.12 -8.84
C LEU A 47 3.13 14.27 -10.03
N SER A 48 3.62 14.73 -11.20
CA SER A 48 2.78 15.05 -12.37
C SER A 48 2.07 13.83 -12.99
N ASP A 49 2.55 12.61 -12.73
CA ASP A 49 1.99 11.34 -13.23
C ASP A 49 1.16 10.59 -12.17
N SER A 50 0.76 11.27 -11.08
CA SER A 50 0.00 10.63 -9.99
C SER A 50 -1.36 10.09 -10.45
N ASP A 51 -2.04 10.76 -11.38
CA ASP A 51 -3.30 10.30 -12.00
C ASP A 51 -3.12 9.00 -12.80
N GLU A 52 -2.02 8.87 -13.54
CA GLU A 52 -1.70 7.69 -14.32
C GLU A 52 -1.36 6.50 -13.41
N ARG A 53 -0.64 6.76 -12.32
CA ARG A 53 -0.29 5.73 -11.34
C ARG A 53 -1.53 5.20 -10.62
N GLU A 54 -2.46 6.06 -10.25
CA GLU A 54 -3.74 5.67 -9.64
C GLU A 54 -4.55 4.80 -10.60
N LYS A 55 -4.71 5.19 -11.87
CA LYS A 55 -5.39 4.40 -12.90
C LYS A 55 -4.72 3.05 -13.15
N GLU A 56 -3.38 2.97 -13.09
CA GLU A 56 -2.67 1.71 -13.23
C GLU A 56 -2.94 0.77 -12.04
N ILE A 57 -2.98 1.29 -10.81
CA ILE A 57 -3.33 0.51 -9.60
C ILE A 57 -4.74 -0.04 -9.71
N ASP A 58 -5.71 0.76 -10.14
CA ASP A 58 -7.10 0.35 -10.35
C ASP A 58 -7.23 -0.74 -11.42
N ALA A 59 -6.52 -0.59 -12.53
CA ALA A 59 -6.51 -1.59 -13.59
C ALA A 59 -5.92 -2.93 -13.11
N LEU A 60 -4.84 -2.89 -12.33
CA LEU A 60 -4.24 -4.08 -11.72
C LEU A 60 -5.18 -4.73 -10.70
N ARG A 61 -5.87 -3.96 -9.87
CA ARG A 61 -6.88 -4.47 -8.94
C ARG A 61 -7.96 -5.25 -9.68
N LEU A 62 -8.56 -4.66 -10.70
CA LEU A 62 -9.60 -5.32 -11.50
C LEU A 62 -9.12 -6.60 -12.19
N LEU A 63 -7.89 -6.61 -12.70
CA LEU A 63 -7.27 -7.79 -13.29
C LEU A 63 -7.12 -8.91 -12.27
N LEU A 64 -6.55 -8.58 -11.10
CA LEU A 64 -6.29 -9.54 -10.03
C LEU A 64 -7.58 -10.11 -9.44
N GLU A 65 -8.61 -9.29 -9.24
CA GLU A 65 -9.92 -9.76 -8.76
C GLU A 65 -10.56 -10.75 -9.75
N ARG A 66 -10.40 -10.55 -11.07
CA ARG A 66 -10.84 -11.53 -12.09
C ARG A 66 -10.07 -12.83 -12.01
N GLN A 67 -8.74 -12.78 -11.86
CA GLN A 67 -7.90 -13.97 -11.72
C GLN A 67 -8.30 -14.78 -10.47
N VAL A 68 -8.51 -14.10 -9.34
CA VAL A 68 -9.00 -14.73 -8.11
C VAL A 68 -10.37 -15.37 -8.34
N GLY A 69 -11.31 -14.66 -8.99
CA GLY A 69 -12.63 -15.22 -9.32
C GLY A 69 -12.52 -16.53 -10.13
N GLN A 70 -11.64 -16.57 -11.13
CA GLN A 70 -11.40 -17.78 -11.94
C GLN A 70 -10.81 -18.93 -11.11
N ILE A 71 -9.89 -18.65 -10.17
CA ILE A 71 -9.33 -19.66 -9.26
C ILE A 71 -10.43 -20.22 -8.35
N LEU A 72 -11.31 -19.36 -7.83
CA LEU A 72 -12.40 -19.78 -6.94
C LEU A 72 -13.43 -20.67 -7.66
N GLU A 73 -13.67 -20.45 -8.95
CA GLU A 73 -14.67 -21.15 -9.75
C GLU A 73 -14.18 -22.48 -10.35
N SER A 74 -12.86 -22.65 -10.57
CA SER A 74 -12.32 -23.77 -11.34
C SER A 74 -11.12 -24.43 -10.68
N ALA A 75 -11.26 -25.73 -10.33
CA ALA A 75 -10.16 -26.54 -9.81
C ALA A 75 -8.99 -26.72 -10.82
N SER A 76 -9.30 -26.72 -12.11
CA SER A 76 -8.29 -26.78 -13.18
C SER A 76 -7.43 -25.50 -13.19
N ILE A 77 -8.06 -24.34 -13.00
CA ILE A 77 -7.37 -23.05 -12.93
C ILE A 77 -6.57 -22.95 -11.63
N GLU A 78 -7.15 -23.35 -10.50
CA GLU A 78 -6.45 -23.45 -9.21
C GLU A 78 -5.13 -24.22 -9.35
N THR A 79 -5.20 -25.40 -9.95
CA THR A 79 -4.01 -26.25 -10.22
C THR A 79 -3.00 -25.54 -11.11
N SER A 80 -3.44 -24.85 -12.16
CA SER A 80 -2.54 -24.15 -13.10
C SER A 80 -1.82 -22.95 -12.47
N PHE A 81 -2.46 -22.24 -11.54
CA PHE A 81 -1.85 -21.15 -10.79
C PHE A 81 -0.98 -21.63 -9.62
N GLY A 82 -1.16 -22.88 -9.15
CA GLY A 82 -0.45 -23.44 -8.00
C GLY A 82 -0.76 -22.72 -6.69
N ILE A 83 -1.94 -22.10 -6.59
CA ILE A 83 -2.42 -21.32 -5.44
C ILE A 83 -3.81 -21.87 -5.09
N ASN A 84 -4.02 -22.33 -3.85
CA ASN A 84 -5.33 -22.82 -3.43
C ASN A 84 -6.35 -21.68 -3.29
N ARG A 85 -7.65 -22.02 -3.30
CA ARG A 85 -8.76 -21.05 -3.26
C ARG A 85 -8.72 -20.14 -2.04
N TRP A 86 -8.37 -20.69 -0.88
CA TRP A 86 -8.26 -19.92 0.35
C TRP A 86 -7.15 -18.87 0.27
N GLU A 87 -5.94 -19.27 -0.17
CA GLU A 87 -4.83 -18.36 -0.39
C GLU A 87 -5.15 -17.29 -1.45
N ALA A 88 -5.83 -17.68 -2.55
CA ALA A 88 -6.27 -16.72 -3.58
C ALA A 88 -7.22 -15.66 -2.99
N SER A 89 -8.12 -16.06 -2.09
CA SER A 89 -9.00 -15.13 -1.37
C SER A 89 -8.20 -14.17 -0.49
N GLU A 90 -7.21 -14.66 0.26
CA GLU A 90 -6.34 -13.81 1.08
C GLU A 90 -5.48 -12.85 0.25
N LEU A 91 -4.97 -13.30 -0.90
CA LEU A 91 -4.27 -12.43 -1.84
C LEU A 91 -5.16 -11.33 -2.42
N SER A 92 -6.46 -11.58 -2.59
CA SER A 92 -7.45 -10.55 -2.97
C SER A 92 -7.55 -9.44 -1.91
N ASN A 93 -7.46 -9.79 -0.62
CA ASN A 93 -7.42 -8.79 0.46
C ASN A 93 -6.17 -7.91 0.35
N ILE A 94 -4.99 -8.49 0.04
CA ILE A 94 -3.75 -7.72 -0.18
C ILE A 94 -3.88 -6.77 -1.38
N VAL A 95 -4.54 -7.20 -2.45
CA VAL A 95 -4.80 -6.36 -3.63
C VAL A 95 -5.61 -5.12 -3.27
N ARG A 96 -6.69 -5.29 -2.50
CA ARG A 96 -7.53 -4.18 -2.01
C ARG A 96 -6.78 -3.26 -1.05
N ILE A 97 -5.89 -3.82 -0.23
CA ILE A 97 -5.00 -3.03 0.64
C ILE A 97 -4.10 -2.12 -0.21
N PHE A 98 -3.49 -2.65 -1.28
CA PHE A 98 -2.63 -1.83 -2.14
C PHE A 98 -3.40 -0.74 -2.90
N GLU A 99 -4.62 -1.01 -3.36
CA GLU A 99 -5.48 0.00 -3.97
C GLU A 99 -5.74 1.14 -2.97
N ARG A 100 -6.18 0.84 -1.74
CA ARG A 100 -6.41 1.86 -0.71
C ARG A 100 -5.15 2.65 -0.32
N ILE A 101 -3.99 1.98 -0.28
CA ILE A 101 -2.71 2.68 -0.09
C ILE A 101 -2.45 3.62 -1.26
N GLY A 102 -2.72 3.18 -2.50
CA GLY A 102 -2.60 3.98 -3.71
C GLY A 102 -3.46 5.23 -3.68
N ASP A 103 -4.74 5.11 -3.28
CA ASP A 103 -5.66 6.22 -3.11
C ASP A 103 -5.10 7.29 -2.16
N HIS A 104 -4.55 6.87 -1.02
CA HIS A 104 -3.96 7.82 -0.06
C HIS A 104 -2.64 8.41 -0.55
N CYS A 105 -1.82 7.66 -1.30
CA CYS A 105 -0.65 8.23 -1.98
C CYS A 105 -1.06 9.30 -2.99
N TYR A 106 -2.14 9.07 -3.75
CA TYR A 106 -2.72 10.04 -4.68
C TYR A 106 -3.25 11.28 -3.96
N ILE A 107 -3.98 11.12 -2.85
CA ILE A 107 -4.47 12.23 -2.02
C ILE A 107 -3.31 13.11 -1.54
N ILE A 108 -2.21 12.50 -1.04
CA ILE A 108 -1.03 13.25 -0.59
C ILE A 108 -0.35 13.95 -1.77
N SER A 109 -0.25 13.30 -2.94
CA SER A 109 0.33 13.90 -4.14
C SER A 109 -0.43 15.15 -4.55
N ASN A 110 -1.77 15.09 -4.58
CA ASN A 110 -2.61 16.25 -4.90
C ASN A 110 -2.51 17.34 -3.84
N LEU A 111 -2.45 16.97 -2.55
CA LEU A 111 -2.22 17.94 -1.49
C LEU A 111 -0.92 18.74 -1.72
N CYS A 112 0.17 18.06 -2.11
CA CYS A 112 1.45 18.69 -2.39
C CYS A 112 1.44 19.53 -3.69
N LEU A 113 0.64 19.14 -4.69
CA LEU A 113 0.51 19.88 -5.94
C LEU A 113 -0.31 21.17 -5.78
N GLU A 114 -1.44 21.08 -5.07
CA GLU A 114 -2.44 22.14 -4.96
C GLU A 114 -2.13 23.18 -3.88
N GLN A 115 -1.36 22.81 -2.85
CA GLN A 115 -1.07 23.67 -1.71
C GLN A 115 0.42 23.93 -1.56
N ASP A 116 0.74 25.08 -0.94
CA ASP A 116 2.12 25.34 -0.53
C ASP A 116 2.49 24.47 0.67
N ILE A 117 3.68 23.90 0.61
CA ILE A 117 4.20 23.06 1.69
C ILE A 117 4.62 23.97 2.84
N PRO A 118 4.11 23.79 4.06
CA PRO A 118 4.50 24.63 5.19
C PRO A 118 6.01 24.63 5.44
N GLU A 119 6.63 25.80 5.61
CA GLU A 119 8.07 25.94 5.87
C GLU A 119 8.54 25.22 7.14
N ILE A 120 7.61 25.07 8.11
CA ILE A 120 7.87 24.36 9.37
C ILE A 120 7.91 22.85 9.20
N LEU A 121 7.44 22.29 8.06
CA LEU A 121 7.53 20.87 7.74
C LEU A 121 8.99 20.51 7.46
N THR A 122 9.49 19.54 8.16
CA THR A 122 10.82 18.97 7.90
C THR A 122 10.72 17.46 7.74
N PRO A 123 11.57 16.82 6.89
CA PRO A 123 11.55 15.38 6.69
C PRO A 123 11.81 14.54 7.95
N ARG A 124 12.35 15.17 9.00
CA ARG A 124 12.69 14.52 10.27
C ARG A 124 11.59 14.63 11.32
N LYS A 125 10.54 15.40 11.04
CA LYS A 125 9.40 15.57 11.95
C LYS A 125 8.17 14.83 11.42
N VAL A 126 7.34 14.37 12.35
CA VAL A 126 6.00 13.85 12.05
C VAL A 126 5.18 14.96 11.36
N PRO A 127 4.36 14.67 10.32
CA PRO A 127 4.05 13.32 9.80
C PRO A 127 5.04 12.78 8.75
N ALA A 128 5.93 13.57 8.18
CA ALA A 128 6.82 13.13 7.10
C ALA A 128 7.82 12.06 7.54
N SER A 129 8.28 12.11 8.80
CA SER A 129 9.29 11.18 9.34
C SER A 129 8.84 9.71 9.43
N VAL A 130 7.53 9.43 9.31
CA VAL A 130 7.02 8.04 9.31
C VAL A 130 7.20 7.35 7.95
N ILE A 131 7.42 8.12 6.87
CA ILE A 131 7.57 7.58 5.50
C ILE A 131 8.71 6.56 5.39
N PRO A 132 9.94 6.83 5.85
CA PRO A 132 11.03 5.85 5.79
C PRO A 132 10.71 4.55 6.55
N THR A 133 10.05 4.64 7.70
CA THR A 133 9.63 3.47 8.49
C THR A 133 8.62 2.64 7.71
N TRP A 134 7.63 3.29 7.10
CA TRP A 134 6.66 2.62 6.23
C TRP A 134 7.35 1.94 5.05
N GLN A 135 8.22 2.63 4.32
CA GLN A 135 8.94 2.08 3.16
C GLN A 135 9.74 0.82 3.50
N LYS A 136 10.44 0.83 4.64
CA LYS A 136 11.18 -0.33 5.14
C LYS A 136 10.25 -1.49 5.46
N SER A 137 9.16 -1.22 6.16
CA SER A 137 8.21 -2.24 6.62
C SER A 137 7.44 -2.86 5.45
N ILE A 138 6.90 -2.06 4.52
CA ILE A 138 6.16 -2.59 3.35
C ILE A 138 7.07 -3.42 2.43
N LYS A 139 8.35 -3.03 2.27
CA LYS A 139 9.34 -3.81 1.54
C LYS A 139 9.60 -5.18 2.18
N SER A 140 9.65 -5.23 3.51
CA SER A 140 9.76 -6.49 4.25
C SER A 140 8.53 -7.35 4.09
N LEU A 141 7.32 -6.77 4.21
CA LEU A 141 6.05 -7.48 4.07
C LEU A 141 5.88 -8.06 2.67
N ILE A 142 6.15 -7.29 1.60
CA ILE A 142 6.03 -7.80 0.23
C ILE A 142 7.04 -8.94 -0.06
N ALA A 143 8.24 -8.87 0.50
CA ALA A 143 9.20 -9.96 0.40
C ALA A 143 8.70 -11.24 1.11
N ASN A 144 7.89 -11.10 2.15
CA ASN A 144 7.33 -12.20 2.93
C ASN A 144 6.09 -12.85 2.30
N LEU A 145 5.53 -12.31 1.21
CA LEU A 145 4.63 -13.09 0.32
C LEU A 145 5.26 -14.41 -0.14
N LYS A 146 6.60 -14.40 -0.33
CA LYS A 146 7.36 -15.59 -0.77
C LYS A 146 8.17 -16.23 0.35
N ARG A 147 8.81 -15.43 1.22
CA ARG A 147 9.74 -15.90 2.26
C ARG A 147 9.05 -16.50 3.48
N ARG A 148 7.85 -15.97 3.82
CA ARG A 148 6.95 -16.50 4.86
C ARG A 148 7.58 -16.58 6.25
N LYS A 149 8.40 -15.60 6.61
CA LYS A 149 9.05 -15.55 7.91
C LYS A 149 8.22 -14.74 8.91
N ILE A 150 7.43 -15.42 9.73
CA ILE A 150 6.54 -14.79 10.74
C ILE A 150 7.28 -13.74 11.57
N LYS A 151 8.51 -14.02 11.99
CA LYS A 151 9.30 -13.08 12.79
C LYS A 151 9.52 -11.74 12.06
N GLU A 152 9.90 -11.78 10.77
CA GLU A 152 10.10 -10.56 9.96
C GLU A 152 8.79 -9.78 9.76
N ILE A 153 7.65 -10.49 9.64
CA ILE A 153 6.32 -9.88 9.54
C ILE A 153 5.95 -9.19 10.86
N GLN A 154 6.15 -9.87 11.99
CA GLN A 154 5.87 -9.32 13.32
C GLN A 154 6.76 -8.09 13.65
N GLU A 155 8.05 -8.13 13.30
CA GLU A 155 8.95 -6.98 13.45
C GLU A 155 8.45 -5.79 12.62
N SER A 156 8.05 -6.00 11.36
CA SER A 156 7.47 -4.96 10.52
C SER A 156 6.17 -4.39 11.12
N LYS A 157 5.28 -5.26 11.64
CA LYS A 157 4.04 -4.84 12.33
C LYS A 157 4.34 -3.94 13.53
N LEU A 158 5.32 -4.29 14.37
CA LEU A 158 5.70 -3.50 15.52
C LEU A 158 6.26 -2.11 15.14
N GLU A 159 7.06 -2.02 14.08
CA GLU A 159 7.58 -0.73 13.61
C GLU A 159 6.46 0.17 13.08
N ILE A 160 5.49 -0.38 12.34
CA ILE A 160 4.32 0.37 11.88
C ILE A 160 3.47 0.84 13.07
N GLN A 161 3.24 0.00 14.08
CA GLN A 161 2.50 0.39 15.29
C GLN A 161 3.16 1.54 16.06
N LYS A 162 4.51 1.61 16.08
CA LYS A 162 5.22 2.75 16.65
C LYS A 162 5.00 4.02 15.82
N ALA A 163 5.05 3.90 14.50
CA ALA A 163 4.80 5.02 13.60
C ALA A 163 3.36 5.57 13.75
N VAL A 164 2.36 4.71 13.92
CA VAL A 164 0.96 5.12 14.20
C VAL A 164 0.90 5.93 15.50
N ARG A 165 1.51 5.45 16.59
CA ARG A 165 1.53 6.20 17.86
C ARG A 165 2.18 7.56 17.73
N SER A 166 3.27 7.67 16.95
CA SER A 166 3.90 8.97 16.69
C SER A 166 3.00 9.93 15.95
N LEU A 167 2.11 9.44 15.06
CA LEU A 167 1.09 10.27 14.42
C LEU A 167 0.00 10.68 15.41
N ASP A 168 -0.47 9.77 16.28
CA ASP A 168 -1.47 10.06 17.31
C ASP A 168 -1.00 11.20 18.22
N GLU A 169 0.23 11.09 18.74
CA GLU A 169 0.86 12.11 19.57
C GLU A 169 1.02 13.46 18.84
N PHE A 170 1.38 13.41 17.55
CA PHE A 170 1.48 14.63 16.74
C PHE A 170 0.12 15.31 16.56
N GLU A 171 -0.93 14.56 16.23
CA GLU A 171 -2.26 15.09 15.99
C GLU A 171 -2.87 15.70 17.25
N GLU A 172 -2.66 15.09 18.43
CA GLU A 172 -3.08 15.67 19.71
C GLU A 172 -2.46 17.05 19.97
N GLY A 173 -1.20 17.23 19.53
CA GLY A 173 -0.49 18.51 19.66
C GLY A 173 -0.82 19.54 18.58
N LEU A 174 -1.39 19.14 17.45
CA LEU A 174 -1.57 19.98 16.27
C LEU A 174 -2.44 21.21 16.56
N TRP A 175 -3.56 21.02 17.27
CA TRP A 175 -4.53 22.05 17.55
C TRP A 175 -4.15 22.98 18.73
N THR A 176 -3.07 22.67 19.43
CA THR A 176 -2.54 23.49 20.53
C THR A 176 -1.34 24.34 20.11
N SER A 177 -0.87 24.19 18.87
CA SER A 177 0.32 24.88 18.33
C SER A 177 -0.02 26.27 17.77
N GLU A 178 0.95 27.18 17.79
CA GLU A 178 0.85 28.53 17.19
C GLU A 178 1.14 28.44 15.68
N MET A 179 0.36 27.66 14.92
CA MET A 179 0.50 27.61 13.47
C MET A 179 -0.69 28.28 12.77
N THR A 180 -0.52 28.63 11.50
CA THR A 180 -1.61 29.17 10.71
C THR A 180 -2.70 28.12 10.48
N ALA A 181 -3.96 28.53 10.28
CA ALA A 181 -5.03 27.59 9.97
C ALA A 181 -4.77 26.79 8.68
N THR A 182 -4.10 27.40 7.70
CA THR A 182 -3.71 26.73 6.44
C THR A 182 -2.69 25.64 6.68
N ASP A 183 -1.64 25.93 7.47
CA ASP A 183 -0.63 24.94 7.83
C ASP A 183 -1.23 23.80 8.64
N ALA A 184 -2.07 24.11 9.63
CA ALA A 184 -2.76 23.11 10.44
C ALA A 184 -3.60 22.16 9.57
N LEU A 185 -4.33 22.69 8.58
CA LEU A 185 -5.12 21.90 7.64
C LEU A 185 -4.24 21.04 6.72
N PHE A 186 -3.08 21.54 6.28
CA PHE A 186 -2.13 20.75 5.51
C PHE A 186 -1.61 19.56 6.32
N PHE A 187 -1.20 19.81 7.56
CA PHE A 187 -0.70 18.75 8.45
C PHE A 187 -1.77 17.72 8.79
N ASP A 188 -2.99 18.15 9.04
CA ASP A 188 -4.13 17.27 9.32
C ASP A 188 -4.39 16.31 8.15
N LYS A 189 -4.49 16.82 6.92
CA LYS A 189 -4.69 15.99 5.72
C LYS A 189 -3.51 15.04 5.45
N LEU A 190 -2.28 15.51 5.62
CA LEU A 190 -1.09 14.69 5.44
C LEU A 190 -1.04 13.57 6.49
N SER A 191 -1.27 13.92 7.75
CA SER A 191 -1.27 12.98 8.88
C SER A 191 -2.35 11.93 8.73
N GLU A 192 -3.60 12.32 8.42
CA GLU A 192 -4.71 11.39 8.19
C GLU A 192 -4.40 10.40 7.07
N SER A 193 -3.89 10.88 5.93
CA SER A 193 -3.53 9.97 4.83
C SER A 193 -2.38 9.03 5.20
N MET A 194 -1.36 9.52 5.90
CA MET A 194 -0.28 8.66 6.41
C MET A 194 -0.78 7.63 7.42
N ARG A 195 -1.71 8.01 8.30
CA ARG A 195 -2.36 7.10 9.24
C ARG A 195 -3.08 5.97 8.52
N ARG A 196 -3.83 6.27 7.45
CA ARG A 196 -4.53 5.26 6.64
C ARG A 196 -3.56 4.31 5.95
N ILE A 197 -2.49 4.83 5.35
CA ILE A 197 -1.43 4.02 4.72
C ILE A 197 -0.82 3.05 5.74
N LEU A 198 -0.51 3.53 6.95
CA LEU A 198 0.03 2.69 8.02
C LEU A 198 -0.99 1.64 8.50
N ALA A 199 -2.26 2.00 8.68
CA ALA A 199 -3.32 1.07 9.09
C ALA A 199 -3.50 -0.06 8.07
N TYR A 200 -3.62 0.25 6.79
CA TYR A 200 -3.71 -0.76 5.72
C TYR A 200 -2.47 -1.65 5.64
N THR A 201 -1.31 -1.10 5.98
CA THR A 201 -0.06 -1.91 6.06
C THR A 201 -0.09 -2.88 7.25
N LEU A 202 -0.73 -2.52 8.38
CA LEU A 202 -1.00 -3.45 9.48
C LEU A 202 -1.94 -4.57 9.07
N ASP A 203 -3.02 -4.24 8.33
CA ASP A 203 -3.95 -5.24 7.79
C ASP A 203 -3.20 -6.23 6.88
N MET A 204 -2.28 -5.74 6.02
CA MET A 204 -1.45 -6.62 5.20
C MET A 204 -0.59 -7.57 6.04
N ALA A 205 0.00 -7.10 7.14
CA ALA A 205 0.78 -7.95 8.03
C ALA A 205 -0.09 -9.05 8.65
N GLU A 206 -1.34 -8.75 9.01
CA GLU A 206 -2.30 -9.73 9.54
C GLU A 206 -2.68 -10.78 8.50
N VAL A 207 -2.98 -10.36 7.26
CA VAL A 207 -3.25 -11.28 6.15
C VAL A 207 -2.07 -12.23 5.92
N LEU A 208 -0.82 -11.71 5.94
CA LEU A 208 0.37 -12.54 5.75
C LEU A 208 0.57 -13.55 6.89
N ILE A 209 0.28 -13.18 8.13
CA ILE A 209 0.32 -14.10 9.28
C ILE A 209 -0.73 -15.18 9.09
N ASN A 210 -1.97 -14.83 8.71
CA ASN A 210 -3.04 -15.80 8.46
C ASN A 210 -2.66 -16.80 7.37
N ILE A 211 -2.10 -16.34 6.25
CA ILE A 211 -1.62 -17.22 5.17
C ILE A 211 -0.60 -18.23 5.70
N GLN A 212 0.36 -17.78 6.50
CA GLN A 212 1.40 -18.65 7.03
C GLN A 212 0.85 -19.66 8.05
N THR A 213 0.05 -19.21 9.01
CA THR A 213 -0.54 -20.07 10.04
C THR A 213 -1.44 -21.16 9.44
N HIS A 214 -2.25 -20.82 8.42
CA HIS A 214 -3.09 -21.79 7.73
C HIS A 214 -2.27 -22.89 7.05
N ARG A 215 -1.12 -22.54 6.44
CA ARG A 215 -0.24 -23.54 5.80
C ARG A 215 0.42 -24.46 6.80
N GLU A 216 0.91 -23.91 7.92
CA GLU A 216 1.50 -24.70 9.00
C GLU A 216 0.49 -25.72 9.55
N SER A 217 -0.79 -25.34 9.73
CA SER A 217 -1.83 -26.26 10.20
C SER A 217 -2.12 -27.40 9.22
N ILE A 218 -2.02 -27.15 7.90
CA ILE A 218 -2.22 -28.22 6.91
C ILE A 218 -1.02 -29.18 6.86
N GLU A 219 0.21 -28.66 7.03
CA GLU A 219 1.43 -29.49 7.02
C GLU A 219 1.56 -30.39 8.27
N GLU A 220 0.96 -30.01 9.40
CA GLU A 220 0.90 -30.81 10.63
C GLU A 220 -0.14 -31.95 10.59
N ASP A 221 -1.15 -31.86 9.72
CA ASP A 221 -2.23 -32.86 9.58
C ASP A 221 -1.86 -34.01 8.60
N TYR A 222 -0.68 -33.97 7.97
CA TYR A 222 -0.15 -34.99 7.06
C TYR A 222 1.18 -35.58 7.52
#